data_4d9d58947a7c710cde753c9c884743eb
#
_entry.id   4d9d58947a7c710cde753c9c884743eb
#
_cell.length_a   1.000
_cell.length_b   1.000
_cell.length_c   1.000
_cell.angle_alpha   90.00
_cell.angle_beta   90.00
_cell.angle_gamma   90.00
#
_symmetry.space_group_name_H-M   'P 1'
#
loop_
_entity.id
_entity.type
_entity.pdbx_description
1 polymer ?
#
loop_
_entity_poly.entity_id
_entity_poly.type
_entity_poly.pdbx_seq_one_letter_code
_entity_poly.pdbx_strand_id
1 'polypeptide(L)'
;LKQLVDFLFPKIYRYYGKIEDQCLPVANSWLDKDDIEGGFPYHDCCNLLLPDDRQAFDVESLLSEVGLEIENTQLFKDIKNCFDDSTMYSLKNPMYETKDEELSYMWTRFCDIVKTKRRFTFFTMSEFSNEQNCVNGLDNILSELGKAVINEKLLTTIDCNKTIYRCRVHNTIKNINKFEDLVSPPNEYATQNRMSPAGISMFYGSFDEITAIKEVKNQITEGLSVTVGTFSAKLPLKVIDFTKLPIELSIFGNYDYNTVLFLRSFTNDISRVVNPEEKTEYIPTQIITEYFRYVFVDNLNESAVGIVYKSAANPNANCCVLFLDNDKCAEYLTLKSTKKYDQILTVRDNENGNVLQI
;
A
#
# COMPACT_ATOMS: atom_id res chain seq x y z
N LEU A 1 24.70 2.05 -26.76
CA LEU A 1 25.37 1.88 -25.48
C LEU A 1 25.29 3.16 -24.63
N LYS A 2 25.80 4.32 -25.08
CA LYS A 2 25.86 5.56 -24.32
C LYS A 2 24.48 5.94 -23.69
N GLN A 3 23.41 5.97 -24.48
CA GLN A 3 22.06 6.29 -23.99
C GLN A 3 21.57 5.31 -22.90
N LEU A 4 21.95 4.03 -23.04
CA LEU A 4 21.59 3.00 -22.06
C LEU A 4 22.38 3.19 -20.76
N VAL A 5 23.67 3.47 -20.86
CA VAL A 5 24.53 3.76 -19.71
C VAL A 5 24.07 5.03 -19.01
N ASP A 6 23.76 6.10 -19.75
CA ASP A 6 23.22 7.36 -19.21
C ASP A 6 21.87 7.14 -18.48
N PHE A 7 21.12 6.12 -18.84
CA PHE A 7 19.88 5.73 -18.16
C PHE A 7 20.12 4.86 -16.91
N LEU A 8 20.99 3.84 -17.01
CA LEU A 8 21.21 2.83 -15.97
C LEU A 8 22.01 3.38 -14.80
N PHE A 9 23.12 4.06 -15.07
CA PHE A 9 24.08 4.45 -14.03
C PHE A 9 23.51 5.38 -12.96
N PRO A 10 22.76 6.45 -13.29
CA PRO A 10 22.19 7.30 -12.26
C PRO A 10 21.24 6.54 -11.33
N LYS A 11 20.53 5.51 -11.85
CA LYS A 11 19.60 4.70 -11.08
C LYS A 11 20.34 3.72 -10.18
N ILE A 12 21.36 3.04 -10.67
CA ILE A 12 22.22 2.14 -9.88
C ILE A 12 22.94 2.95 -8.80
N TYR A 13 23.65 4.02 -9.19
CA TYR A 13 24.41 4.85 -8.26
C TYR A 13 23.55 5.69 -7.30
N ARG A 14 22.25 5.70 -7.44
CA ARG A 14 21.35 6.26 -6.42
C ARG A 14 21.34 5.40 -5.16
N TYR A 15 21.38 4.07 -5.32
CA TYR A 15 21.25 3.11 -4.23
C TYR A 15 22.58 2.44 -3.87
N TYR A 16 23.44 2.21 -4.85
CA TYR A 16 24.74 1.55 -4.70
C TYR A 16 25.88 2.52 -4.93
N GLY A 17 26.99 2.28 -4.30
CA GLY A 17 28.21 3.08 -4.48
C GLY A 17 29.46 2.23 -4.30
N LYS A 18 30.60 2.72 -4.75
CA LYS A 18 31.87 2.05 -4.52
C LYS A 18 32.15 1.99 -3.02
N ILE A 19 32.57 0.85 -2.52
CA ILE A 19 32.83 0.68 -1.08
C ILE A 19 33.90 1.68 -0.60
N GLU A 20 34.92 1.89 -1.39
CA GLU A 20 36.00 2.82 -1.12
C GLU A 20 35.55 4.28 -0.96
N ASP A 21 34.45 4.68 -1.64
CA ASP A 21 33.88 6.02 -1.58
C ASP A 21 32.87 6.17 -0.43
N GLN A 22 32.51 5.07 0.24
CA GLN A 22 31.48 5.05 1.29
C GLN A 22 32.09 4.99 2.68
N CYS A 23 32.94 5.94 2.97
CA CYS A 23 33.52 6.09 4.31
C CYS A 23 32.46 6.58 5.30
N LEU A 24 32.26 5.84 6.40
CA LEU A 24 31.40 6.25 7.51
C LEU A 24 32.23 6.98 8.57
N PRO A 25 31.84 8.20 8.98
CA PRO A 25 32.50 8.84 10.11
C PRO A 25 32.30 7.97 11.36
N VAL A 26 33.39 7.53 11.96
CA VAL A 26 33.36 6.96 13.31
C VAL A 26 32.97 8.10 14.23
N ALA A 27 31.84 7.96 14.93
CA ALA A 27 31.53 8.87 16.01
C ALA A 27 32.66 8.74 17.04
N ASN A 28 33.49 9.81 17.16
CA ASN A 28 34.70 9.87 17.96
C ASN A 28 34.51 9.65 19.48
N SER A 29 33.33 9.20 19.93
CA SER A 29 32.99 9.23 21.35
C SER A 29 32.77 7.84 21.98
N TRP A 30 32.86 6.72 21.24
CA TRP A 30 32.39 5.42 21.77
C TRP A 30 33.38 4.25 21.67
N LEU A 31 34.51 4.38 20.96
CA LEU A 31 35.49 3.32 20.82
C LEU A 31 36.89 3.85 21.21
N ASP A 32 37.40 3.40 22.33
CA ASP A 32 38.81 3.54 22.63
C ASP A 32 39.64 2.73 21.62
N LYS A 33 40.75 3.30 21.15
CA LYS A 33 41.64 2.67 20.15
C LYS A 33 42.15 1.28 20.58
N ASP A 34 42.10 0.97 21.85
CA ASP A 34 42.58 -0.28 22.43
C ASP A 34 41.57 -1.43 22.33
N ASP A 35 40.28 -1.15 21.99
CA ASP A 35 39.25 -2.17 21.83
C ASP A 35 39.20 -2.79 20.42
N ILE A 36 40.08 -2.37 19.50
CA ILE A 36 40.07 -2.78 18.07
C ILE A 36 41.06 -3.93 17.81
N GLU A 37 41.28 -4.86 18.75
CA GLU A 37 42.11 -6.07 18.52
C GLU A 37 41.42 -7.14 17.65
N GLY A 38 40.24 -6.90 17.10
CA GLY A 38 39.39 -7.90 16.42
C GLY A 38 39.25 -7.74 14.90
N GLY A 39 40.24 -7.16 14.18
CA GLY A 39 40.33 -7.39 12.73
C GLY A 39 39.29 -6.72 11.83
N PHE A 40 38.72 -5.58 12.21
CA PHE A 40 37.89 -4.77 11.30
C PHE A 40 38.74 -4.14 10.20
N PRO A 41 38.35 -4.21 8.92
CA PRO A 41 39.08 -3.54 7.85
C PRO A 41 39.07 -2.02 8.08
N TYR A 42 40.25 -1.46 8.27
CA TYR A 42 40.50 -0.05 8.54
C TYR A 42 40.84 0.67 7.24
N HIS A 43 40.18 1.78 6.96
CA HIS A 43 40.50 2.57 5.78
C HIS A 43 41.49 3.67 6.15
N ASP A 44 42.74 3.55 5.69
CA ASP A 44 43.88 4.44 6.09
C ASP A 44 43.65 5.92 5.78
N CYS A 45 42.79 6.26 4.82
CA CYS A 45 42.62 7.66 4.40
C CYS A 45 41.60 8.46 5.24
N CYS A 46 40.76 7.82 6.06
CA CYS A 46 39.64 8.50 6.72
C CYS A 46 39.36 8.06 8.16
N ASN A 47 40.19 7.22 8.77
CA ASN A 47 39.95 6.66 10.12
C ASN A 47 38.54 6.04 10.30
N LEU A 48 38.09 5.23 9.36
CA LEU A 48 36.73 4.74 9.32
C LEU A 48 36.67 3.22 9.39
N LEU A 49 35.76 2.70 10.19
CA LEU A 49 35.43 1.27 10.27
C LEU A 49 34.47 0.90 9.14
N LEU A 50 34.82 -0.12 8.36
CA LEU A 50 33.83 -0.75 7.48
C LEU A 50 33.09 -1.82 8.29
N PRO A 51 31.77 -1.79 8.40
CA PRO A 51 31.01 -2.84 9.05
C PRO A 51 31.29 -4.17 8.34
N ASP A 52 31.59 -5.21 9.11
CA ASP A 52 31.91 -6.57 8.61
C ASP A 52 30.75 -7.21 7.83
N ASP A 53 29.54 -6.68 7.97
CA ASP A 53 28.28 -7.23 7.43
C ASP A 53 27.85 -6.60 6.10
N ARG A 54 28.69 -5.77 5.45
CA ARG A 54 28.32 -5.21 4.15
C ARG A 54 28.34 -6.30 3.10
N GLN A 55 27.19 -6.53 2.48
CA GLN A 55 27.14 -7.30 1.26
C GLN A 55 27.88 -6.52 0.15
N ALA A 56 29.03 -7.07 -0.25
CA ALA A 56 29.86 -6.51 -1.29
C ALA A 56 29.56 -7.21 -2.62
N PHE A 57 29.39 -6.44 -3.68
CA PHE A 57 29.09 -6.91 -5.00
C PHE A 57 30.23 -6.54 -5.95
N ASP A 58 30.75 -7.50 -6.71
CA ASP A 58 31.44 -7.18 -7.95
C ASP A 58 30.44 -6.66 -8.99
N VAL A 59 30.91 -6.17 -10.14
CA VAL A 59 30.03 -5.59 -11.17
C VAL A 59 28.99 -6.57 -11.67
N GLU A 60 29.31 -7.84 -11.82
CA GLU A 60 28.41 -8.86 -12.34
C GLU A 60 27.31 -9.18 -11.31
N SER A 61 27.70 -9.39 -10.06
CA SER A 61 26.79 -9.60 -8.95
C SER A 61 25.89 -8.38 -8.71
N LEU A 62 26.43 -7.16 -8.84
CA LEU A 62 25.66 -5.92 -8.74
C LEU A 62 24.59 -5.83 -9.84
N LEU A 63 24.96 -6.13 -11.10
CA LEU A 63 24.00 -6.09 -12.20
C LEU A 63 22.88 -7.13 -12.03
N SER A 64 23.22 -8.31 -11.49
CA SER A 64 22.24 -9.34 -11.14
C SER A 64 21.36 -8.91 -9.97
N GLU A 65 21.93 -8.33 -8.91
CA GLU A 65 21.21 -7.85 -7.73
C GLU A 65 20.16 -6.79 -8.08
N VAL A 66 20.50 -5.88 -9.00
CA VAL A 66 19.55 -4.87 -9.47
C VAL A 66 18.54 -5.39 -10.51
N GLY A 67 18.55 -6.69 -10.79
CA GLY A 67 17.61 -7.33 -11.72
C GLY A 67 17.85 -6.97 -13.19
N LEU A 68 19.09 -6.66 -13.57
CA LEU A 68 19.46 -6.39 -14.96
C LEU A 68 19.80 -7.68 -15.70
N GLU A 69 18.80 -8.34 -16.24
CA GLU A 69 18.95 -9.51 -17.11
C GLU A 69 19.12 -9.08 -18.56
N ILE A 70 20.27 -9.38 -19.16
CA ILE A 70 20.58 -9.04 -20.54
C ILE A 70 20.95 -10.33 -21.30
N GLU A 71 20.07 -10.78 -22.19
CA GLU A 71 20.29 -11.98 -23.03
C GLU A 71 21.48 -11.83 -24.00
N ASN A 72 21.72 -10.61 -24.48
CA ASN A 72 22.81 -10.33 -25.39
C ASN A 72 24.14 -10.24 -24.65
N THR A 73 24.96 -11.29 -24.76
CA THR A 73 26.24 -11.41 -24.05
C THR A 73 27.26 -10.31 -24.42
N GLN A 74 27.23 -9.77 -25.63
CA GLN A 74 28.13 -8.68 -26.03
C GLN A 74 27.68 -7.37 -25.39
N LEU A 75 26.39 -7.08 -25.40
CA LEU A 75 25.81 -5.89 -24.73
C LEU A 75 26.06 -5.92 -23.22
N PHE A 76 25.95 -7.10 -22.60
CA PHE A 76 26.26 -7.27 -21.18
C PHE A 76 27.71 -6.93 -20.88
N LYS A 77 28.66 -7.46 -21.68
CA LYS A 77 30.08 -7.15 -21.56
C LYS A 77 30.36 -5.66 -21.76
N ASP A 78 29.74 -5.05 -22.76
CA ASP A 78 29.91 -3.62 -23.04
C ASP A 78 29.40 -2.74 -21.88
N ILE A 79 28.31 -3.12 -21.24
CA ILE A 79 27.79 -2.43 -20.02
C ILE A 79 28.75 -2.67 -18.86
N LYS A 80 29.15 -3.93 -18.61
CA LYS A 80 30.07 -4.27 -17.53
C LYS A 80 31.38 -3.47 -17.65
N ASN A 81 31.93 -3.34 -18.85
CA ASN A 81 33.16 -2.57 -19.13
C ASN A 81 32.99 -1.04 -18.89
N CYS A 82 31.76 -0.54 -18.69
CA CYS A 82 31.55 0.85 -18.32
C CYS A 82 31.65 1.08 -16.81
N PHE A 83 31.69 0.01 -16.01
CA PHE A 83 31.99 0.05 -14.58
C PHE A 83 33.47 -0.12 -14.33
N ASP A 84 33.93 0.23 -13.17
CA ASP A 84 35.29 -0.05 -12.70
C ASP A 84 35.33 -1.50 -12.17
N ASP A 85 35.91 -2.40 -12.97
CA ASP A 85 35.95 -3.86 -12.69
C ASP A 85 36.88 -4.21 -11.48
N SER A 86 37.69 -3.26 -11.05
CA SER A 86 38.58 -3.43 -9.88
C SER A 86 37.91 -3.07 -8.56
N THR A 87 36.69 -2.55 -8.60
CA THR A 87 36.00 -1.95 -7.46
C THR A 87 34.82 -2.84 -7.02
N MET A 88 34.66 -2.96 -5.71
CA MET A 88 33.48 -3.56 -5.08
C MET A 88 32.43 -2.50 -4.79
N TYR A 89 31.17 -2.88 -4.91
CA TYR A 89 30.01 -2.02 -4.69
C TYR A 89 29.19 -2.53 -3.50
N SER A 90 28.53 -1.63 -2.80
CA SER A 90 27.56 -1.96 -1.74
C SER A 90 26.43 -0.96 -1.73
N LEU A 91 25.35 -1.27 -1.00
CA LEU A 91 24.32 -0.29 -0.72
C LEU A 91 24.92 0.96 -0.07
N LYS A 92 24.47 2.13 -0.51
CA LYS A 92 24.88 3.41 0.10
C LYS A 92 24.29 3.53 1.51
N ASN A 93 25.13 3.99 2.41
CA ASN A 93 24.72 4.31 3.78
C ASN A 93 23.99 3.16 4.51
N PRO A 94 24.58 1.94 4.58
CA PRO A 94 23.96 0.80 5.22
C PRO A 94 23.69 0.97 6.73
N MET A 95 24.23 2.03 7.34
CA MET A 95 24.00 2.40 8.75
C MET A 95 22.84 3.38 8.94
N TYR A 96 22.27 3.92 7.86
CA TYR A 96 21.09 4.79 7.92
C TYR A 96 19.89 4.01 7.42
N GLU A 97 18.77 4.16 8.10
CA GLU A 97 17.49 3.61 7.64
C GLU A 97 17.18 4.17 6.24
N THR A 98 16.77 3.27 5.36
CA THR A 98 16.24 3.68 4.06
C THR A 98 14.88 4.34 4.25
N LYS A 99 14.42 5.12 3.28
CA LYS A 99 13.14 5.82 3.40
C LYS A 99 11.96 4.87 3.58
N ASP A 100 12.01 3.66 3.02
CA ASP A 100 10.96 2.64 3.21
C ASP A 100 11.04 2.03 4.61
N GLU A 101 12.22 1.84 5.18
CA GLU A 101 12.40 1.40 6.57
C GLU A 101 11.87 2.45 7.55
N GLU A 102 12.22 3.73 7.35
CA GLU A 102 11.71 4.86 8.13
C GLU A 102 10.17 4.91 8.08
N LEU A 103 9.59 4.89 6.87
CA LEU A 103 8.14 4.92 6.69
C LEU A 103 7.46 3.67 7.27
N SER A 104 8.08 2.49 7.15
CA SER A 104 7.57 1.23 7.71
C SER A 104 7.60 1.25 9.24
N TYR A 105 8.67 1.79 9.83
CA TYR A 105 8.77 2.00 11.27
C TYR A 105 7.71 2.99 11.77
N MET A 106 7.57 4.14 11.10
CA MET A 106 6.54 5.12 11.41
C MET A 106 5.14 4.52 11.33
N TRP A 107 4.86 3.72 10.30
CA TRP A 107 3.60 3.01 10.12
C TRP A 107 3.33 2.02 11.26
N THR A 108 4.30 1.18 11.60
CA THR A 108 4.19 0.20 12.68
C THR A 108 3.93 0.89 14.02
N ARG A 109 4.68 1.96 14.32
CA ARG A 109 4.47 2.76 15.53
C ARG A 109 3.11 3.45 15.57
N PHE A 110 2.69 4.03 14.44
CA PHE A 110 1.36 4.61 14.32
C PHE A 110 0.28 3.58 14.63
N CYS A 111 0.36 2.38 14.03
CA CYS A 111 -0.59 1.29 14.29
C CYS A 111 -0.65 0.92 15.78
N ASP A 112 0.50 0.73 16.44
CA ASP A 112 0.55 0.41 17.87
C ASP A 112 -0.12 1.51 18.72
N ILE A 113 0.24 2.75 18.48
CA ILE A 113 -0.26 3.90 19.25
C ILE A 113 -1.77 4.07 19.11
N VAL A 114 -2.30 4.04 17.88
CA VAL A 114 -3.73 4.28 17.68
C VAL A 114 -4.59 3.10 18.11
N LYS A 115 -4.04 1.88 18.13
CA LYS A 115 -4.73 0.69 18.65
C LYS A 115 -4.77 0.65 20.16
N THR A 116 -3.67 0.99 20.83
CA THR A 116 -3.44 0.64 22.24
C THR A 116 -3.32 1.83 23.19
N LYS A 117 -2.93 3.01 22.70
CA LYS A 117 -2.57 4.17 23.55
C LYS A 117 -3.42 5.40 23.28
N ARG A 118 -3.36 5.99 22.06
CA ARG A 118 -4.01 7.29 21.74
C ARG A 118 -4.61 7.26 20.35
N ARG A 119 -5.91 7.22 20.27
CA ARG A 119 -6.66 7.11 19.02
C ARG A 119 -6.96 8.45 18.37
N PHE A 120 -7.24 9.48 19.16
CA PHE A 120 -7.72 10.78 18.68
C PHE A 120 -6.69 11.90 18.85
N THR A 121 -5.59 11.66 19.56
CA THR A 121 -4.57 12.67 19.88
C THR A 121 -3.15 12.19 19.57
N PHE A 122 -3.00 11.24 18.67
CA PHE A 122 -1.68 10.71 18.28
C PHE A 122 -0.76 11.79 17.66
N PHE A 123 -1.36 12.78 16.99
CA PHE A 123 -0.64 13.89 16.35
C PHE A 123 -0.04 14.91 17.33
N THR A 124 -0.39 14.85 18.62
CA THR A 124 0.17 15.77 19.64
C THR A 124 1.38 15.18 20.37
N MET A 125 1.91 14.05 19.93
CA MET A 125 3.00 13.37 20.67
C MET A 125 4.34 14.08 20.60
N SER A 126 4.58 14.92 19.60
CA SER A 126 5.80 15.73 19.47
C SER A 126 6.03 16.71 20.63
N GLU A 127 4.95 17.13 21.31
CA GLU A 127 5.02 18.13 22.37
C GLU A 127 5.34 17.56 23.76
N PHE A 128 5.24 16.24 23.98
CA PHE A 128 5.27 15.62 25.30
C PHE A 128 6.36 14.59 25.54
N SER A 129 7.22 14.31 24.58
CA SER A 129 8.26 13.31 24.75
C SER A 129 9.64 13.92 24.95
N ASN A 130 10.23 13.67 26.14
CA ASN A 130 11.66 13.87 26.40
C ASN A 130 12.56 12.86 25.65
N GLU A 131 11.98 11.99 24.85
CA GLU A 131 12.69 11.06 23.98
C GLU A 131 13.03 11.77 22.66
N GLN A 132 14.13 12.51 22.68
CA GLN A 132 14.58 13.41 21.60
C GLN A 132 14.82 12.72 20.24
N ASN A 133 14.77 11.39 20.12
CA ASN A 133 15.18 10.68 18.91
C ASN A 133 14.08 9.88 18.18
N CYS A 134 12.83 9.86 18.66
CA CYS A 134 11.83 8.93 18.11
C CYS A 134 10.47 9.54 17.72
N VAL A 135 10.28 10.86 17.82
CA VAL A 135 8.93 11.46 17.73
C VAL A 135 8.66 12.29 16.47
N ASN A 136 9.69 12.57 15.70
CA ASN A 136 9.59 13.50 14.56
C ASN A 136 8.83 12.97 13.33
N GLY A 137 8.08 11.89 13.44
CA GLY A 137 7.47 11.28 12.26
C GLY A 137 5.98 10.91 12.36
N LEU A 138 5.44 10.67 13.55
CA LEU A 138 4.07 10.13 13.68
C LEU A 138 2.97 11.12 13.29
N ASP A 139 3.17 12.38 13.57
CA ASP A 139 2.32 13.49 13.12
C ASP A 139 2.34 13.65 11.59
N ASN A 140 3.43 13.22 10.96
CA ASN A 140 3.65 13.35 9.52
C ASN A 140 3.25 12.11 8.70
N ILE A 141 3.00 10.92 9.30
CA ILE A 141 2.74 9.68 8.55
C ILE A 141 1.57 9.83 7.55
N LEU A 142 0.51 10.51 7.95
CA LEU A 142 -0.64 10.75 7.06
C LEU A 142 -0.26 11.67 5.90
N SER A 143 0.53 12.72 6.17
CA SER A 143 1.05 13.63 5.15
C SER A 143 2.00 12.92 4.18
N GLU A 144 2.90 12.07 4.70
CA GLU A 144 3.82 11.28 3.86
C GLU A 144 3.06 10.29 2.97
N LEU A 145 2.01 9.64 3.48
CA LEU A 145 1.11 8.82 2.66
C LEU A 145 0.41 9.64 1.56
N GLY A 146 -0.06 10.84 1.88
CA GLY A 146 -0.66 11.73 0.89
C GLY A 146 0.34 12.15 -0.20
N LYS A 147 1.57 12.50 0.17
CA LYS A 147 2.66 12.80 -0.78
C LYS A 147 3.00 11.60 -1.65
N ALA A 148 3.07 10.39 -1.07
CA ALA A 148 3.32 9.16 -1.79
C ALA A 148 2.23 8.88 -2.83
N VAL A 149 0.95 9.07 -2.50
CA VAL A 149 -0.19 8.93 -3.43
C VAL A 149 -0.05 9.87 -4.63
N ILE A 150 0.37 11.12 -4.41
CA ILE A 150 0.57 12.10 -5.48
C ILE A 150 1.79 11.75 -6.34
N ASN A 151 2.93 11.50 -5.71
CA ASN A 151 4.21 11.29 -6.38
C ASN A 151 4.19 10.01 -7.23
N GLU A 152 3.58 8.95 -6.73
CA GLU A 152 3.45 7.67 -7.42
C GLU A 152 2.22 7.60 -8.34
N LYS A 153 1.53 8.74 -8.53
CA LYS A 153 0.41 8.89 -9.48
C LYS A 153 -0.71 7.88 -9.25
N LEU A 154 -1.03 7.61 -7.99
CA LEU A 154 -2.07 6.65 -7.63
C LEU A 154 -3.50 7.19 -7.78
N LEU A 155 -3.67 8.48 -8.09
CA LEU A 155 -4.97 9.03 -8.41
C LEU A 155 -5.46 8.52 -9.77
N THR A 156 -6.73 8.12 -9.82
CA THR A 156 -7.40 7.65 -11.04
C THR A 156 -8.86 8.02 -11.02
N THR A 157 -9.56 7.69 -12.10
CA THR A 157 -10.99 7.96 -12.26
C THR A 157 -11.73 6.64 -12.49
N ILE A 158 -12.81 6.43 -11.75
CA ILE A 158 -13.81 5.42 -12.08
C ILE A 158 -14.79 6.06 -13.05
N ASP A 159 -14.78 5.60 -14.29
CA ASP A 159 -15.65 6.12 -15.35
C ASP A 159 -17.10 5.68 -15.16
N CYS A 160 -18.05 6.45 -15.74
CA CYS A 160 -19.48 6.16 -15.68
C CYS A 160 -19.87 4.80 -16.28
N ASN A 161 -19.05 4.26 -17.18
CA ASN A 161 -19.25 2.94 -17.79
C ASN A 161 -18.73 1.79 -16.95
N LYS A 162 -17.94 2.07 -15.90
CA LYS A 162 -17.41 1.03 -15.02
C LYS A 162 -18.51 0.50 -14.12
N THR A 163 -18.70 -0.80 -14.18
CA THR A 163 -19.68 -1.49 -13.33
C THR A 163 -19.12 -1.69 -11.92
N ILE A 164 -19.95 -1.44 -10.92
CA ILE A 164 -19.67 -1.68 -9.51
C ILE A 164 -20.74 -2.60 -8.96
N TYR A 165 -20.36 -3.68 -8.30
CA TYR A 165 -21.25 -4.64 -7.68
C TYR A 165 -21.24 -4.50 -6.16
N ARG A 166 -22.41 -4.54 -5.54
CA ARG A 166 -22.55 -4.54 -4.09
C ARG A 166 -23.56 -5.57 -3.66
N CYS A 167 -23.20 -6.35 -2.64
CA CYS A 167 -24.06 -7.39 -2.07
C CYS A 167 -24.71 -6.99 -0.77
N ARG A 168 -25.92 -7.46 -0.55
CA ARG A 168 -26.65 -7.43 0.73
C ARG A 168 -27.12 -8.82 1.09
N VAL A 169 -26.78 -9.25 2.30
CA VAL A 169 -27.32 -10.46 2.92
C VAL A 169 -28.62 -10.07 3.64
N HIS A 170 -29.67 -10.84 3.44
CA HIS A 170 -30.98 -10.57 4.04
C HIS A 170 -31.80 -11.85 4.19
N ASN A 171 -32.89 -11.80 4.97
CA ASN A 171 -33.79 -12.91 5.08
C ASN A 171 -34.41 -13.25 3.71
N THR A 172 -34.55 -14.52 3.39
CA THR A 172 -35.07 -15.02 2.11
C THR A 172 -36.46 -14.47 1.76
N ILE A 173 -37.30 -14.20 2.76
CA ILE A 173 -38.66 -13.65 2.59
C ILE A 173 -38.62 -12.17 2.15
N LYS A 174 -37.56 -11.43 2.51
CA LYS A 174 -37.45 -10.01 2.18
C LYS A 174 -37.10 -9.84 0.70
N ASN A 175 -37.81 -8.95 0.01
CA ASN A 175 -37.47 -8.56 -1.35
C ASN A 175 -36.67 -7.27 -1.29
N ILE A 176 -35.38 -7.38 -1.65
CA ILE A 176 -34.42 -6.25 -1.74
C ILE A 176 -34.16 -5.98 -3.22
N ASN A 177 -34.77 -4.93 -3.77
CA ASN A 177 -34.67 -4.59 -5.19
C ASN A 177 -34.62 -3.08 -5.46
N LYS A 178 -34.74 -2.26 -4.43
CA LYS A 178 -34.71 -0.81 -4.57
C LYS A 178 -33.29 -0.27 -4.35
N PHE A 179 -33.04 0.91 -4.87
CA PHE A 179 -31.76 1.61 -4.71
C PHE A 179 -31.40 1.78 -3.23
N GLU A 180 -32.38 2.24 -2.42
CA GLU A 180 -32.20 2.53 -0.99
C GLU A 180 -31.82 1.28 -0.17
N ASP A 181 -32.26 0.09 -0.60
CA ASP A 181 -31.96 -1.17 0.07
C ASP A 181 -30.47 -1.59 -0.12
N LEU A 182 -29.84 -1.13 -1.20
CA LEU A 182 -28.54 -1.63 -1.68
C LEU A 182 -27.39 -0.62 -1.56
N VAL A 183 -27.67 0.64 -1.30
CA VAL A 183 -26.65 1.68 -1.08
C VAL A 183 -26.10 1.65 0.35
N SER A 184 -25.26 2.61 0.68
CA SER A 184 -24.74 2.80 2.04
C SER A 184 -25.88 2.86 3.05
N PRO A 185 -25.77 2.19 4.21
CA PRO A 185 -26.81 2.29 5.23
C PRO A 185 -26.90 3.72 5.78
N PRO A 186 -28.04 4.13 6.36
CA PRO A 186 -28.07 5.31 7.21
C PRO A 186 -27.01 5.22 8.32
N ASN A 187 -26.44 6.35 8.74
CA ASN A 187 -25.32 6.38 9.69
C ASN A 187 -25.62 5.65 11.00
N GLU A 188 -26.83 5.73 11.51
CA GLU A 188 -27.28 5.03 12.73
C GLU A 188 -27.19 3.51 12.65
N TYR A 189 -27.25 2.94 11.43
CA TYR A 189 -27.10 1.50 11.17
C TYR A 189 -25.73 1.11 10.61
N ALA A 190 -24.82 2.07 10.45
CA ALA A 190 -23.49 1.79 9.94
C ALA A 190 -22.65 1.04 10.97
N THR A 191 -22.34 -0.21 10.69
CA THR A 191 -21.46 -1.04 11.52
C THR A 191 -19.99 -0.76 11.21
N GLN A 192 -19.12 -1.11 12.14
CA GLN A 192 -17.68 -1.03 11.94
C GLN A 192 -17.24 -1.91 10.78
N ASN A 193 -16.47 -1.33 9.89
CA ASN A 193 -15.83 -2.01 8.77
C ASN A 193 -14.36 -1.61 8.70
N ARG A 194 -13.60 -2.25 7.79
CA ARG A 194 -12.18 -2.01 7.60
C ARG A 194 -11.82 -0.52 7.45
N MET A 195 -12.58 0.23 6.66
CA MET A 195 -12.27 1.63 6.34
C MET A 195 -13.29 2.62 6.91
N SER A 196 -14.28 2.16 7.66
CA SER A 196 -15.25 3.03 8.31
C SER A 196 -15.55 2.57 9.73
N PRO A 197 -15.46 3.47 10.72
CA PRO A 197 -15.93 3.18 12.09
C PRO A 197 -17.46 3.07 12.14
N ALA A 198 -17.98 2.52 13.22
CA ALA A 198 -19.40 2.50 13.48
C ALA A 198 -19.97 3.94 13.49
N GLY A 199 -21.13 4.13 12.89
CA GLY A 199 -21.77 5.44 12.78
C GLY A 199 -21.31 6.28 11.56
N ILE A 200 -20.31 5.82 10.82
CA ILE A 200 -19.83 6.51 9.61
C ILE A 200 -20.05 5.61 8.40
N SER A 201 -21.05 5.95 7.61
CA SER A 201 -21.46 5.17 6.46
C SER A 201 -20.61 5.44 5.23
N MET A 202 -20.28 4.36 4.50
CA MET A 202 -19.56 4.39 3.23
C MET A 202 -20.10 3.33 2.28
N PHE A 203 -19.94 3.55 0.97
CA PHE A 203 -20.33 2.60 -0.05
C PHE A 203 -19.18 1.64 -0.36
N TYR A 204 -19.33 0.36 -0.02
CA TYR A 204 -18.40 -0.70 -0.38
C TYR A 204 -18.91 -1.45 -1.60
N GLY A 205 -18.06 -1.63 -2.58
CA GLY A 205 -18.35 -2.37 -3.80
C GLY A 205 -17.15 -3.13 -4.34
N SER A 206 -17.39 -3.97 -5.32
CA SER A 206 -16.37 -4.68 -6.09
C SER A 206 -16.56 -4.42 -7.59
N PHE A 207 -15.49 -4.56 -8.37
CA PHE A 207 -15.59 -4.49 -9.83
C PHE A 207 -15.90 -5.87 -10.48
N ASP A 208 -16.11 -6.87 -9.65
CA ASP A 208 -16.49 -8.22 -10.03
C ASP A 208 -17.64 -8.74 -9.15
N GLU A 209 -18.66 -9.37 -9.78
CA GLU A 209 -19.86 -9.83 -9.09
C GLU A 209 -19.56 -10.95 -8.10
N ILE A 210 -18.70 -11.90 -8.48
CA ILE A 210 -18.32 -13.05 -7.64
C ILE A 210 -17.57 -12.56 -6.41
N THR A 211 -16.67 -11.59 -6.60
CA THR A 211 -15.92 -10.98 -5.50
C THR A 211 -16.84 -10.24 -4.54
N ALA A 212 -17.84 -9.50 -5.04
CA ALA A 212 -18.81 -8.85 -4.17
C ALA A 212 -19.57 -9.85 -3.28
N ILE A 213 -19.87 -11.06 -3.81
CA ILE A 213 -20.50 -12.14 -3.04
C ILE A 213 -19.50 -12.74 -2.03
N LYS A 214 -18.26 -12.98 -2.44
CA LYS A 214 -17.20 -13.51 -1.55
C LYS A 214 -16.95 -12.61 -0.34
N GLU A 215 -17.00 -11.29 -0.50
CA GLU A 215 -16.80 -10.32 0.59
C GLU A 215 -17.85 -10.44 1.72
N VAL A 216 -19.06 -10.92 1.40
CA VAL A 216 -20.12 -11.12 2.39
C VAL A 216 -20.33 -12.59 2.77
N LYS A 217 -19.51 -13.51 2.26
CA LYS A 217 -19.68 -14.96 2.45
C LYS A 217 -19.84 -15.36 3.91
N ASN A 218 -19.04 -14.82 4.81
CA ASN A 218 -19.07 -15.15 6.24
C ASN A 218 -20.35 -14.67 6.96
N GLN A 219 -21.17 -13.85 6.31
CA GLN A 219 -22.46 -13.39 6.82
C GLN A 219 -23.62 -14.26 6.35
N ILE A 220 -23.37 -15.18 5.39
CA ILE A 220 -24.40 -16.02 4.78
C ILE A 220 -24.60 -17.27 5.64
N THR A 221 -25.78 -17.41 6.21
CA THR A 221 -26.19 -18.57 7.01
C THR A 221 -27.50 -19.13 6.46
N GLU A 222 -27.92 -20.30 6.95
CA GLU A 222 -29.18 -20.92 6.56
C GLU A 222 -30.38 -19.96 6.75
N GLY A 223 -31.26 -19.90 5.79
CA GLY A 223 -32.43 -19.00 5.80
C GLY A 223 -32.16 -17.59 5.27
N LEU A 224 -30.91 -17.29 4.86
CA LEU A 224 -30.55 -16.00 4.27
C LEU A 224 -30.36 -16.12 2.76
N SER A 225 -30.64 -15.02 2.07
CA SER A 225 -30.39 -14.82 0.63
C SER A 225 -29.44 -13.66 0.44
N VAL A 226 -28.82 -13.59 -0.73
CA VAL A 226 -27.96 -12.49 -1.14
C VAL A 226 -28.59 -11.78 -2.34
N THR A 227 -28.70 -10.46 -2.28
CA THR A 227 -29.04 -9.66 -3.46
C THR A 227 -27.81 -8.84 -3.87
N VAL A 228 -27.45 -8.98 -5.13
CA VAL A 228 -26.41 -8.19 -5.78
C VAL A 228 -27.04 -7.04 -6.53
N GLY A 229 -26.65 -5.82 -6.18
CA GLY A 229 -26.94 -4.62 -6.95
C GLY A 229 -25.82 -4.30 -7.92
N THR A 230 -26.17 -4.02 -9.16
CA THR A 230 -25.25 -3.57 -10.20
C THR A 230 -25.38 -2.06 -10.35
N PHE A 231 -24.28 -1.35 -10.08
CA PHE A 231 -24.24 0.10 -10.07
C PHE A 231 -23.30 0.66 -11.14
N SER A 232 -23.54 1.90 -11.53
CA SER A 232 -22.58 2.73 -12.26
C SER A 232 -22.53 4.13 -11.66
N ALA A 233 -21.40 4.81 -11.83
CA ALA A 233 -21.27 6.22 -11.46
C ALA A 233 -22.09 7.11 -12.41
N LYS A 234 -22.69 8.18 -11.89
CA LYS A 234 -23.39 9.21 -12.67
C LYS A 234 -22.43 10.21 -13.29
N LEU A 235 -21.27 10.40 -12.67
CA LEU A 235 -20.17 11.26 -13.10
C LEU A 235 -18.84 10.56 -12.80
N PRO A 236 -17.75 10.92 -13.47
CA PRO A 236 -16.44 10.37 -13.19
C PRO A 236 -16.04 10.58 -11.73
N LEU A 237 -15.59 9.52 -11.05
CA LEU A 237 -15.23 9.53 -9.62
C LEU A 237 -13.71 9.51 -9.48
N LYS A 238 -13.10 10.59 -8.97
CA LYS A 238 -11.67 10.62 -8.64
C LYS A 238 -11.42 9.77 -7.39
N VAL A 239 -10.55 8.78 -7.49
CA VAL A 239 -10.23 7.84 -6.40
C VAL A 239 -8.73 7.62 -6.28
N ILE A 240 -8.29 7.17 -5.10
CA ILE A 240 -6.94 6.68 -4.87
C ILE A 240 -6.93 5.18 -5.21
N ASP A 241 -6.07 4.76 -6.14
CA ASP A 241 -6.01 3.38 -6.61
C ASP A 241 -4.70 2.71 -6.22
N PHE A 242 -4.69 2.03 -5.08
CA PHE A 242 -3.54 1.27 -4.60
C PHE A 242 -3.24 0.01 -5.42
N THR A 243 -4.15 -0.40 -6.31
CA THR A 243 -3.92 -1.56 -7.18
C THR A 243 -3.01 -1.25 -8.37
N LYS A 244 -2.70 0.03 -8.60
CA LYS A 244 -1.77 0.51 -9.62
C LYS A 244 -0.30 0.36 -9.26
N LEU A 245 0.00 -0.01 -8.02
CA LEU A 245 1.37 -0.27 -7.62
C LEU A 245 1.96 -1.41 -8.46
N PRO A 246 3.23 -1.28 -8.91
CA PRO A 246 3.87 -2.29 -9.74
C PRO A 246 3.93 -3.64 -9.01
N ILE A 247 3.66 -4.72 -9.73
CA ILE A 247 3.72 -6.09 -9.20
C ILE A 247 5.17 -6.49 -8.96
N GLU A 248 6.04 -6.18 -9.91
CA GLU A 248 7.48 -6.38 -9.80
C GLU A 248 8.17 -5.04 -9.54
N LEU A 249 9.05 -5.01 -8.56
CA LEU A 249 9.82 -3.83 -8.23
C LEU A 249 11.16 -3.86 -8.93
N SER A 250 11.54 -2.73 -9.49
CA SER A 250 12.86 -2.54 -10.10
C SER A 250 13.33 -1.11 -9.80
N ILE A 251 14.60 -0.97 -9.46
CA ILE A 251 15.23 0.35 -9.33
C ILE A 251 15.21 1.15 -10.64
N PHE A 252 14.99 0.48 -11.76
CA PHE A 252 14.86 1.10 -13.08
C PHE A 252 13.44 1.59 -13.38
N GLY A 253 12.49 1.33 -12.50
CA GLY A 253 11.11 1.82 -12.61
C GLY A 253 11.03 3.35 -12.68
N ASN A 254 9.93 3.86 -13.22
CA ASN A 254 9.66 5.30 -13.25
C ASN A 254 8.85 5.73 -12.01
N TYR A 255 9.35 5.36 -10.84
CA TYR A 255 8.78 5.63 -9.51
C TYR A 255 9.90 5.73 -8.47
N ASP A 256 9.59 6.22 -7.28
CA ASP A 256 10.51 6.16 -6.15
C ASP A 256 10.47 4.76 -5.54
N TYR A 257 11.55 3.98 -5.73
CA TYR A 257 11.62 2.56 -5.35
C TYR A 257 11.26 2.34 -3.87
N ASN A 258 11.88 3.12 -2.97
CA ASN A 258 11.66 2.97 -1.53
C ASN A 258 10.23 3.35 -1.14
N THR A 259 9.69 4.43 -1.69
CA THR A 259 8.30 4.82 -1.44
C THR A 259 7.31 3.73 -1.91
N VAL A 260 7.54 3.14 -3.09
CA VAL A 260 6.68 2.07 -3.61
C VAL A 260 6.83 0.78 -2.81
N LEU A 261 8.03 0.45 -2.35
CA LEU A 261 8.28 -0.71 -1.48
C LEU A 261 7.45 -0.58 -0.18
N PHE A 262 7.52 0.57 0.46
CA PHE A 262 6.67 0.89 1.62
C PHE A 262 5.18 0.80 1.29
N LEU A 263 4.71 1.44 0.21
CA LEU A 263 3.29 1.43 -0.17
C LEU A 263 2.77 0.02 -0.44
N ARG A 264 3.58 -0.88 -0.97
CA ARG A 264 3.21 -2.30 -1.14
C ARG A 264 3.00 -2.99 0.21
N SER A 265 3.91 -2.81 1.15
CA SER A 265 3.75 -3.34 2.51
C SER A 265 2.49 -2.77 3.17
N PHE A 266 2.31 -1.45 3.11
CA PHE A 266 1.12 -0.76 3.60
C PHE A 266 -0.18 -1.31 2.98
N THR A 267 -0.22 -1.51 1.65
CA THR A 267 -1.43 -2.03 0.98
C THR A 267 -1.73 -3.48 1.36
N ASN A 268 -0.73 -4.28 1.62
CA ASN A 268 -0.91 -5.63 2.15
C ASN A 268 -1.54 -5.59 3.55
N ASP A 269 -1.07 -4.70 4.42
CA ASP A 269 -1.63 -4.53 5.77
C ASP A 269 -3.09 -4.09 5.73
N ILE A 270 -3.43 -3.10 4.92
CA ILE A 270 -4.82 -2.62 4.80
C ILE A 270 -5.75 -3.60 4.07
N SER A 271 -5.19 -4.56 3.31
CA SER A 271 -5.96 -5.61 2.61
C SER A 271 -6.01 -6.95 3.37
N ARG A 272 -5.25 -7.08 4.46
CA ARG A 272 -5.16 -8.32 5.24
C ARG A 272 -6.52 -8.75 5.80
N VAL A 273 -6.82 -10.04 5.75
CA VAL A 273 -7.98 -10.61 6.46
C VAL A 273 -7.77 -10.45 7.96
N VAL A 274 -8.71 -9.82 8.63
CA VAL A 274 -8.69 -9.62 10.08
C VAL A 274 -9.78 -10.47 10.72
N ASN A 275 -9.44 -11.10 11.84
CA ASN A 275 -10.41 -11.85 12.63
C ASN A 275 -11.51 -10.89 13.13
N PRO A 276 -12.80 -11.19 12.94
CA PRO A 276 -13.92 -10.33 13.39
C PRO A 276 -13.91 -9.99 14.87
N GLU A 277 -13.22 -10.79 15.71
CA GLU A 277 -13.07 -10.53 17.14
C GLU A 277 -12.01 -9.47 17.46
N GLU A 278 -11.07 -9.22 16.54
CA GLU A 278 -9.99 -8.25 16.69
C GLU A 278 -10.42 -6.84 16.25
N LYS A 279 -11.39 -6.26 16.92
CA LYS A 279 -12.02 -4.97 16.55
C LYS A 279 -11.05 -3.79 16.43
N THR A 280 -9.91 -3.85 17.10
CA THR A 280 -8.90 -2.77 17.08
C THR A 280 -8.05 -2.78 15.81
N GLU A 281 -8.01 -3.89 15.07
CA GLU A 281 -7.18 -4.01 13.87
C GLU A 281 -7.58 -3.06 12.72
N TYR A 282 -8.85 -2.64 12.69
CA TYR A 282 -9.32 -1.70 11.68
C TYR A 282 -9.05 -0.23 11.99
N ILE A 283 -8.60 0.10 13.21
CA ILE A 283 -8.45 1.51 13.63
C ILE A 283 -7.45 2.27 12.76
N PRO A 284 -6.24 1.76 12.46
CA PRO A 284 -5.29 2.48 11.62
C PRO A 284 -5.86 2.79 10.22
N THR A 285 -6.52 1.81 9.60
CA THR A 285 -7.10 1.99 8.26
C THR A 285 -8.28 2.95 8.26
N GLN A 286 -9.06 2.98 9.34
CA GLN A 286 -10.15 3.95 9.51
C GLN A 286 -9.64 5.39 9.61
N ILE A 287 -8.56 5.62 10.39
CA ILE A 287 -7.94 6.94 10.52
C ILE A 287 -7.39 7.42 9.18
N ILE A 288 -6.69 6.56 8.44
CA ILE A 288 -6.17 6.89 7.11
C ILE A 288 -7.30 7.19 6.14
N THR A 289 -8.37 6.40 6.17
CA THR A 289 -9.53 6.63 5.31
C THR A 289 -10.19 7.97 5.60
N GLU A 290 -10.28 8.34 6.90
CA GLU A 290 -10.78 9.65 7.32
C GLU A 290 -9.88 10.79 6.85
N TYR A 291 -8.55 10.62 6.93
CA TYR A 291 -7.59 11.56 6.36
C TYR A 291 -7.80 11.74 4.85
N PHE A 292 -7.89 10.66 4.07
CA PHE A 292 -8.13 10.74 2.64
C PHE A 292 -9.49 11.34 2.26
N ARG A 293 -10.48 11.18 3.13
CA ARG A 293 -11.83 11.71 2.91
C ARG A 293 -11.94 13.22 3.14
N TYR A 294 -11.23 13.75 4.17
CA TYR A 294 -11.49 15.10 4.66
C TYR A 294 -10.29 16.05 4.62
N VAL A 295 -9.08 15.51 4.58
CA VAL A 295 -7.86 16.32 4.71
C VAL A 295 -7.04 16.30 3.42
N PHE A 296 -6.94 15.13 2.80
CA PHE A 296 -6.15 14.95 1.59
C PHE A 296 -6.75 15.69 0.40
N VAL A 297 -5.93 16.48 -0.27
CA VAL A 297 -6.21 17.08 -1.57
C VAL A 297 -5.00 16.85 -2.49
N ASP A 298 -5.26 16.77 -3.79
CA ASP A 298 -4.19 16.66 -4.79
C ASP A 298 -3.57 18.04 -5.12
N ASN A 299 -2.65 18.05 -6.08
CA ASN A 299 -1.97 19.26 -6.52
C ASN A 299 -2.91 20.31 -7.16
N LEU A 300 -4.15 19.93 -7.51
CA LEU A 300 -5.19 20.82 -8.04
C LEU A 300 -6.18 21.25 -6.94
N ASN A 301 -5.90 20.91 -5.68
CA ASN A 301 -6.79 21.14 -4.54
C ASN A 301 -8.13 20.38 -4.66
N GLU A 302 -8.12 19.21 -5.30
CA GLU A 302 -9.29 18.37 -5.47
C GLU A 302 -9.21 17.13 -4.55
N SER A 303 -10.33 16.80 -3.91
CA SER A 303 -10.42 15.64 -3.00
C SER A 303 -10.71 14.36 -3.77
N ALA A 304 -10.21 13.24 -3.27
CA ALA A 304 -10.64 11.91 -3.69
C ALA A 304 -12.00 11.57 -3.05
N VAL A 305 -12.85 10.85 -3.80
CA VAL A 305 -14.15 10.39 -3.30
C VAL A 305 -14.16 8.90 -2.92
N GLY A 306 -12.99 8.25 -2.94
CA GLY A 306 -12.88 6.84 -2.56
C GLY A 306 -11.49 6.26 -2.74
N ILE A 307 -11.37 4.99 -2.41
CA ILE A 307 -10.15 4.18 -2.50
C ILE A 307 -10.47 2.89 -3.24
N VAL A 308 -9.58 2.47 -4.16
CA VAL A 308 -9.57 1.16 -4.81
C VAL A 308 -8.43 0.33 -4.23
N TYR A 309 -8.73 -0.92 -3.89
CA TYR A 309 -7.79 -1.82 -3.21
C TYR A 309 -8.03 -3.27 -3.61
N LYS A 310 -7.06 -4.16 -3.35
CA LYS A 310 -7.19 -5.61 -3.58
C LYS A 310 -8.19 -6.23 -2.61
N SER A 311 -9.07 -7.09 -3.11
CA SER A 311 -10.00 -7.85 -2.26
C SER A 311 -9.24 -8.84 -1.38
N ALA A 312 -9.56 -8.86 -0.08
CA ALA A 312 -9.06 -9.88 0.84
C ALA A 312 -9.68 -11.27 0.56
N ALA A 313 -10.93 -11.30 0.06
CA ALA A 313 -11.65 -12.54 -0.25
C ALA A 313 -11.30 -13.09 -1.65
N ASN A 314 -10.74 -12.25 -2.54
CA ASN A 314 -10.33 -12.62 -3.89
C ASN A 314 -9.13 -11.76 -4.34
N PRO A 315 -7.88 -12.16 -4.08
CA PRO A 315 -6.69 -11.36 -4.35
C PRO A 315 -6.51 -10.93 -5.82
N ASN A 316 -7.14 -11.62 -6.76
CA ASN A 316 -7.10 -11.30 -8.20
C ASN A 316 -8.11 -10.23 -8.62
N ALA A 317 -9.00 -9.80 -7.71
CA ALA A 317 -10.02 -8.81 -7.98
C ALA A 317 -9.87 -7.56 -7.11
N ASN A 318 -10.45 -6.47 -7.60
CA ASN A 318 -10.39 -5.18 -6.95
C ASN A 318 -11.74 -4.81 -6.34
N CYS A 319 -11.67 -4.23 -5.16
CA CYS A 319 -12.79 -3.62 -4.45
C CYS A 319 -12.62 -2.11 -4.38
N CYS A 320 -13.69 -1.41 -4.10
CA CYS A 320 -13.67 0.01 -3.81
C CYS A 320 -14.48 0.34 -2.55
N VAL A 321 -14.00 1.35 -1.83
CA VAL A 321 -14.80 2.07 -0.84
C VAL A 321 -14.98 3.50 -1.36
N LEU A 322 -16.23 3.92 -1.53
CA LEU A 322 -16.55 5.30 -1.88
C LEU A 322 -17.03 6.03 -0.62
N PHE A 323 -16.56 7.25 -0.42
CA PHE A 323 -16.85 8.08 0.75
C PHE A 323 -18.25 8.68 0.71
N LEU A 324 -19.21 7.87 0.23
CA LEU A 324 -20.59 8.22 0.03
C LEU A 324 -21.42 7.62 1.17
N ASP A 325 -22.03 8.48 1.95
CA ASP A 325 -23.09 8.11 2.88
C ASP A 325 -24.40 7.77 2.14
N ASN A 326 -25.47 7.49 2.87
CA ASN A 326 -26.76 7.12 2.28
C ASN A 326 -27.28 8.18 1.30
N ASP A 327 -27.26 9.46 1.69
CA ASP A 327 -27.80 10.56 0.88
C ASP A 327 -26.96 10.82 -0.35
N LYS A 328 -25.63 10.86 -0.20
CA LYS A 328 -24.70 11.08 -1.32
C LYS A 328 -24.72 9.96 -2.35
N CYS A 329 -25.05 8.73 -1.96
CA CYS A 329 -25.16 7.64 -2.93
C CYS A 329 -26.14 8.00 -4.07
N ALA A 330 -27.26 8.66 -3.78
CA ALA A 330 -28.25 9.05 -4.79
C ALA A 330 -27.72 10.10 -5.76
N GLU A 331 -26.78 10.93 -5.33
CA GLU A 331 -26.17 11.95 -6.20
C GLU A 331 -25.15 11.35 -7.17
N TYR A 332 -24.38 10.35 -6.71
CA TYR A 332 -23.20 9.81 -7.40
C TYR A 332 -23.43 8.50 -8.13
N LEU A 333 -24.42 7.69 -7.72
CA LEU A 333 -24.61 6.32 -8.22
C LEU A 333 -25.99 6.11 -8.84
N THR A 334 -26.04 5.21 -9.83
CA THR A 334 -27.28 4.69 -10.42
C THR A 334 -27.32 3.18 -10.25
N LEU A 335 -28.40 2.62 -9.71
CA LEU A 335 -28.68 1.19 -9.72
C LEU A 335 -29.18 0.78 -11.11
N LYS A 336 -28.48 -0.13 -11.77
CA LYS A 336 -28.82 -0.59 -13.13
C LYS A 336 -29.70 -1.85 -13.08
N SER A 337 -29.38 -2.76 -12.19
CA SER A 337 -30.13 -4.03 -12.04
C SER A 337 -29.88 -4.63 -10.66
N THR A 338 -30.72 -5.58 -10.31
CA THR A 338 -30.58 -6.41 -9.11
C THR A 338 -30.69 -7.88 -9.47
N LYS A 339 -29.93 -8.72 -8.76
CA LYS A 339 -29.99 -10.18 -8.92
C LYS A 339 -29.99 -10.84 -7.56
N LYS A 340 -31.03 -11.62 -7.27
CA LYS A 340 -31.17 -12.37 -6.02
C LYS A 340 -30.62 -13.77 -6.19
N TYR A 341 -29.94 -14.24 -5.17
CA TYR A 341 -29.43 -15.60 -5.05
C TYR A 341 -29.99 -16.21 -3.77
N ASP A 342 -30.79 -17.26 -3.96
CA ASP A 342 -31.40 -18.05 -2.88
C ASP A 342 -30.53 -19.29 -2.62
N GLN A 343 -30.31 -19.63 -1.39
CA GLN A 343 -29.55 -20.75 -0.80
C GLN A 343 -28.74 -21.67 -1.74
N ILE A 344 -27.46 -21.87 -1.43
CA ILE A 344 -26.48 -22.72 -2.12
C ILE A 344 -26.14 -22.18 -3.52
N LEU A 345 -25.30 -21.17 -3.51
CA LEU A 345 -24.75 -20.61 -4.73
C LEU A 345 -23.64 -21.50 -5.30
N THR A 346 -23.97 -22.21 -6.35
CA THR A 346 -22.99 -22.73 -7.29
C THR A 346 -22.68 -21.61 -8.29
N VAL A 347 -21.74 -20.73 -7.97
CA VAL A 347 -21.31 -19.69 -8.91
C VAL A 347 -20.16 -20.24 -9.74
N ARG A 348 -20.35 -20.31 -11.07
CA ARG A 348 -19.27 -20.66 -11.99
C ARG A 348 -18.39 -19.43 -12.21
N ASP A 349 -17.12 -19.61 -11.94
CA ASP A 349 -16.09 -18.64 -12.34
C ASP A 349 -15.96 -18.71 -13.88
N ASN A 350 -16.27 -17.61 -14.54
CA ASN A 350 -16.28 -17.55 -16.01
C ASN A 350 -14.88 -17.72 -16.63
N GLU A 351 -13.81 -17.53 -15.85
CA GLU A 351 -12.43 -17.63 -16.37
C GLU A 351 -11.79 -19.00 -16.16
N ASN A 352 -12.17 -19.76 -15.13
CA ASN A 352 -11.49 -21.03 -14.79
C ASN A 352 -12.43 -22.23 -14.61
N GLY A 353 -13.72 -22.08 -14.81
CA GLY A 353 -14.69 -23.18 -14.70
C GLY A 353 -14.88 -23.75 -13.29
N ASN A 354 -14.30 -23.13 -12.27
CA ASN A 354 -14.41 -23.56 -10.89
C ASN A 354 -15.79 -23.26 -10.32
N VAL A 355 -16.42 -24.31 -9.78
CA VAL A 355 -17.70 -24.23 -9.08
C VAL A 355 -17.44 -23.78 -7.64
N LEU A 356 -17.83 -22.55 -7.30
CA LEU A 356 -17.85 -22.08 -5.93
C LEU A 356 -19.18 -22.50 -5.28
N GLN A 357 -19.14 -23.45 -4.36
CA GLN A 357 -20.22 -23.65 -3.40
C GLN A 357 -20.09 -22.57 -2.32
N ILE A 358 -21.04 -21.65 -2.26
CA ILE A 358 -21.19 -20.67 -1.20
C ILE A 358 -22.35 -21.08 -0.32
#